data_e08613fce96c1b5bc4fdd99f7d65cec6
#
_entry.id   e08613fce96c1b5bc4fdd99f7d65cec6
#
_cell.length_a   1.000
_cell.length_b   1.000
_cell.length_c   1.000
_cell.angle_alpha   90.00
_cell.angle_beta   90.00
_cell.angle_gamma   90.00
#
_symmetry.space_group_name_H-M   'P 1'
#
loop_
_entity.id
_entity.type
_entity.pdbx_description
1 polymer ?
#
loop_
_entity_poly.entity_id
_entity_poly.type
_entity_poly.pdbx_seq_one_letter_code
_entity_poly.pdbx_strand_id
1 'polypeptide(L)'
;ESIEGEPPQNFIELALGQFAPDDEDKGASTTFSSLKASIRSYKGLINPIMVTPRPDGKYVVIEGNTRVSIYRQLANEKAPGAWDTIPSIVRPDIEEDGEHAIRLQAHLVGPRQWRPYAKAKYLHSLYTDQKLSINQILDYCGGNARKREIEEYIAAYTDMQNHYIPLVGQ
;
A
#
# COMPACT_ATOMS: atom_id res chain seq x y z
N GLU A 1 -15.67 5.06 -15.05
CA GLU A 1 -16.30 3.74 -14.79
C GLU A 1 -15.69 3.19 -13.50
N SER A 2 -16.49 3.11 -12.44
CA SER A 2 -16.10 2.40 -11.22
C SER A 2 -15.98 0.92 -11.56
N ILE A 3 -14.80 0.34 -11.35
CA ILE A 3 -14.60 -1.11 -11.47
C ILE A 3 -15.34 -1.73 -10.29
N GLU A 4 -16.53 -2.29 -10.52
CA GLU A 4 -17.23 -3.11 -9.54
C GLU A 4 -16.49 -4.46 -9.44
N GLY A 5 -15.86 -4.70 -8.30
CA GLY A 5 -15.14 -5.93 -7.97
C GLY A 5 -13.64 -5.74 -7.74
N GLU A 6 -12.98 -6.82 -7.32
CA GLU A 6 -11.51 -6.81 -7.17
C GLU A 6 -10.86 -6.68 -8.57
N PRO A 7 -9.91 -5.72 -8.76
CA PRO A 7 -9.24 -5.55 -10.04
C PRO A 7 -8.46 -6.83 -10.40
N PRO A 8 -8.42 -7.21 -11.68
CA PRO A 8 -7.61 -8.35 -12.13
C PRO A 8 -6.16 -8.23 -11.69
N GLN A 9 -5.54 -9.36 -11.32
CA GLN A 9 -4.20 -9.39 -10.75
C GLN A 9 -3.14 -8.71 -11.63
N ASN A 10 -3.24 -8.84 -12.96
CA ASN A 10 -2.36 -8.19 -13.92
C ASN A 10 -2.44 -6.66 -13.88
N PHE A 11 -3.61 -6.08 -13.57
CA PHE A 11 -3.75 -4.63 -13.37
C PHE A 11 -3.07 -4.16 -12.09
N ILE A 12 -3.16 -4.96 -11.02
CA ILE A 12 -2.46 -4.67 -9.76
C ILE A 12 -0.94 -4.70 -9.99
N GLU A 13 -0.43 -5.70 -10.68
CA GLU A 13 0.99 -5.82 -11.01
C GLU A 13 1.49 -4.68 -11.90
N LEU A 14 0.71 -4.30 -12.91
CA LEU A 14 1.01 -3.17 -13.78
C LEU A 14 1.05 -1.86 -12.98
N ALA A 15 0.05 -1.62 -12.13
CA ALA A 15 -0.01 -0.44 -11.28
C ALA A 15 1.21 -0.37 -10.34
N LEU A 16 1.55 -1.46 -9.66
CA LEU A 16 2.71 -1.53 -8.76
C LEU A 16 4.04 -1.35 -9.51
N GLY A 17 4.12 -1.80 -10.78
CA GLY A 17 5.29 -1.64 -11.62
C GLY A 17 5.43 -0.24 -12.24
N GLN A 18 4.33 0.35 -12.71
CA GLN A 18 4.34 1.67 -13.37
C GLN A 18 4.36 2.84 -12.37
N PHE A 19 3.81 2.65 -11.17
CA PHE A 19 3.80 3.70 -10.14
C PHE A 19 4.97 3.58 -9.15
N ALA A 20 5.95 2.71 -9.42
CA ALA A 20 7.25 2.81 -8.78
C ALA A 20 7.86 4.17 -9.17
N PRO A 21 8.34 4.98 -8.22
CA PRO A 21 8.89 6.30 -8.55
C PRO A 21 10.03 6.14 -9.56
N ASP A 22 9.93 6.88 -10.68
CA ASP A 22 11.06 7.07 -11.58
C ASP A 22 12.17 7.84 -10.85
N ASP A 23 13.41 7.61 -11.25
CA ASP A 23 14.67 8.03 -10.61
C ASP A 23 14.86 9.53 -10.36
N GLU A 24 13.89 10.41 -10.63
CA GLU A 24 14.07 11.86 -10.48
C GLU A 24 13.82 12.40 -9.06
N ASP A 25 13.10 11.66 -8.20
CA ASP A 25 12.95 12.01 -6.79
C ASP A 25 13.98 11.26 -5.93
N LYS A 26 15.21 11.78 -5.87
CA LYS A 26 16.35 11.24 -5.12
C LYS A 26 16.22 11.33 -3.60
N GLY A 27 15.06 10.94 -3.07
CA GLY A 27 14.80 10.76 -1.66
C GLY A 27 14.49 9.30 -1.36
N ALA A 28 15.52 8.43 -1.31
CA ALA A 28 15.56 7.12 -0.62
C ALA A 28 14.39 6.12 -0.80
N SER A 29 13.56 6.23 -1.83
CA SER A 29 12.58 5.20 -2.16
C SER A 29 13.23 4.13 -3.02
N THR A 30 13.39 2.91 -2.49
CA THR A 30 13.85 1.76 -3.27
C THR A 30 12.85 1.50 -4.40
N THR A 31 13.28 1.66 -5.65
CA THR A 31 12.41 1.42 -6.82
C THR A 31 11.95 -0.04 -6.85
N PHE A 32 10.85 -0.32 -7.55
CA PHE A 32 10.39 -1.70 -7.76
C PHE A 32 11.50 -2.57 -8.34
N SER A 33 12.23 -2.05 -9.32
CA SER A 33 13.34 -2.74 -9.99
C SER A 33 14.50 -3.06 -9.04
N SER A 34 14.91 -2.10 -8.21
CA SER A 34 15.99 -2.31 -7.24
C SER A 34 15.58 -3.27 -6.12
N LEU A 35 14.32 -3.22 -5.68
CA LEU A 35 13.79 -4.20 -4.73
C LEU A 35 13.73 -5.61 -5.33
N LYS A 36 13.30 -5.74 -6.60
CA LYS A 36 13.28 -7.02 -7.32
C LYS A 36 14.70 -7.58 -7.48
N ALA A 37 15.67 -6.75 -7.84
CA ALA A 37 17.07 -7.14 -7.94
C ALA A 37 17.62 -7.62 -6.59
N SER A 38 17.30 -6.92 -5.52
CA SER A 38 17.67 -7.29 -4.14
C SER A 38 17.08 -8.65 -3.75
N ILE A 39 15.76 -8.84 -3.91
CA ILE A 39 15.06 -10.09 -3.59
C ILE A 39 15.65 -11.26 -4.39
N ARG A 40 15.93 -11.05 -5.69
CA ARG A 40 16.55 -12.06 -6.55
C ARG A 40 17.97 -12.42 -6.09
N SER A 41 18.76 -11.43 -5.71
CA SER A 41 20.15 -11.60 -5.24
C SER A 41 20.21 -12.39 -3.94
N TYR A 42 19.36 -12.05 -2.97
CA TYR A 42 19.27 -12.74 -1.67
C TYR A 42 18.51 -14.06 -1.75
N LYS A 43 17.88 -14.38 -2.90
CA LYS A 43 16.99 -15.53 -3.07
C LYS A 43 15.87 -15.60 -2.03
N GLY A 44 15.39 -14.45 -1.56
CA GLY A 44 14.36 -14.36 -0.53
C GLY A 44 14.13 -12.95 0.00
N LEU A 45 13.35 -12.87 1.07
CA LEU A 45 13.05 -11.61 1.78
C LEU A 45 13.90 -11.48 3.03
N ILE A 46 14.44 -10.28 3.26
CA ILE A 46 15.03 -9.89 4.55
C ILE A 46 13.92 -9.61 5.57
N ASN A 47 12.88 -8.87 5.14
CA ASN A 47 11.73 -8.56 5.97
C ASN A 47 10.50 -9.33 5.46
N PRO A 48 9.88 -10.22 6.27
CA PRO A 48 8.66 -10.92 5.91
C PRO A 48 7.52 -9.96 5.55
N ILE A 49 6.54 -10.45 4.79
CA ILE A 49 5.26 -9.74 4.61
C ILE A 49 4.40 -9.92 5.86
N MET A 50 3.36 -9.11 6.02
CA MET A 50 2.38 -9.26 7.10
C MET A 50 1.02 -9.62 6.52
N VAL A 51 0.40 -10.65 7.09
CA VAL A 51 -0.89 -11.18 6.63
C VAL A 51 -1.82 -11.46 7.80
N THR A 52 -3.14 -11.37 7.55
CA THR A 52 -4.19 -11.81 8.46
C THR A 52 -5.02 -12.93 7.81
N PRO A 53 -5.44 -13.97 8.56
CA PRO A 53 -6.30 -15.01 8.03
C PRO A 53 -7.72 -14.49 7.83
N ARG A 54 -8.41 -15.05 6.83
CA ARG A 54 -9.85 -14.85 6.61
C ARG A 54 -10.65 -16.10 6.94
N PRO A 55 -11.97 -15.97 7.19
CA PRO A 55 -12.84 -17.10 7.46
C PRO A 55 -12.89 -18.14 6.32
N ASP A 56 -12.60 -17.74 5.09
CA ASP A 56 -12.54 -18.61 3.91
C ASP A 56 -11.25 -19.42 3.79
N GLY A 57 -10.36 -19.35 4.80
CA GLY A 57 -9.06 -20.04 4.82
C GLY A 57 -7.96 -19.35 4.02
N LYS A 58 -8.25 -18.21 3.39
CA LYS A 58 -7.24 -17.39 2.69
C LYS A 58 -6.58 -16.39 3.62
N TYR A 59 -5.55 -15.73 3.11
CA TYR A 59 -4.84 -14.66 3.80
C TYR A 59 -4.94 -13.35 3.04
N VAL A 60 -5.11 -12.27 3.78
CA VAL A 60 -5.03 -10.91 3.24
C VAL A 60 -3.69 -10.32 3.60
N VAL A 61 -3.02 -9.73 2.62
CA VAL A 61 -1.77 -9.02 2.83
C VAL A 61 -2.07 -7.64 3.41
N ILE A 62 -1.64 -7.41 4.64
CA ILE A 62 -1.74 -6.11 5.30
C ILE A 62 -0.59 -5.21 4.86
N GLU A 63 0.65 -5.78 4.83
CA GLU A 63 1.85 -5.08 4.41
C GLU A 63 2.72 -6.01 3.55
N GLY A 64 3.28 -5.48 2.47
CA GLY A 64 4.21 -6.19 1.57
C GLY A 64 3.66 -6.55 0.19
N ASN A 65 2.59 -5.90 -0.28
CA ASN A 65 1.99 -6.15 -1.60
C ASN A 65 3.01 -6.11 -2.74
N THR A 66 3.95 -5.14 -2.71
CA THR A 66 5.03 -5.05 -3.70
C THR A 66 5.93 -6.30 -3.68
N ARG A 67 6.24 -6.83 -2.50
CA ARG A 67 7.04 -8.06 -2.34
C ARG A 67 6.30 -9.27 -2.88
N VAL A 68 4.99 -9.37 -2.63
CA VAL A 68 4.14 -10.44 -3.22
C VAL A 68 4.13 -10.37 -4.73
N SER A 69 3.96 -9.17 -5.31
CA SER A 69 3.99 -8.98 -6.76
C SER A 69 5.35 -9.41 -7.37
N ILE A 70 6.46 -9.05 -6.71
CA ILE A 70 7.80 -9.47 -7.15
C ILE A 70 7.95 -10.98 -7.11
N TYR A 71 7.50 -11.66 -6.05
CA TYR A 71 7.55 -13.12 -5.95
C TYR A 71 6.77 -13.79 -7.08
N ARG A 72 5.56 -13.31 -7.37
CA ARG A 72 4.76 -13.81 -8.49
C ARG A 72 5.46 -13.62 -9.84
N GLN A 73 6.07 -12.45 -10.07
CA GLN A 73 6.84 -12.22 -11.30
C GLN A 73 8.03 -13.17 -11.41
N LEU A 74 8.81 -13.35 -10.33
CA LEU A 74 9.95 -14.25 -10.34
C LEU A 74 9.54 -15.72 -10.54
N ALA A 75 8.40 -16.14 -10.00
CA ALA A 75 7.81 -17.45 -10.24
C ALA A 75 7.40 -17.61 -11.72
N ASN A 76 6.71 -16.63 -12.31
CA ASN A 76 6.29 -16.63 -13.70
C ASN A 76 7.49 -16.62 -14.66
N GLU A 77 8.55 -15.91 -14.34
CA GLU A 77 9.82 -15.87 -15.08
C GLU A 77 10.63 -17.16 -14.92
N LYS A 78 10.19 -18.11 -14.07
CA LYS A 78 10.93 -19.31 -13.69
C LYS A 78 12.35 -18.99 -13.21
N ALA A 79 12.51 -17.88 -12.52
CA ALA A 79 13.79 -17.46 -11.96
C ALA A 79 14.31 -18.50 -10.95
N PRO A 80 15.63 -18.74 -10.86
CA PRO A 80 16.18 -19.68 -9.87
C PRO A 80 15.86 -19.22 -8.44
N GLY A 81 15.16 -20.06 -7.66
CA GLY A 81 14.75 -19.79 -6.28
C GLY A 81 13.42 -20.45 -5.94
N ALA A 82 13.01 -20.36 -4.66
CA ALA A 82 11.70 -20.83 -4.18
C ALA A 82 10.73 -19.62 -4.13
N TRP A 83 10.05 -19.35 -5.23
CA TRP A 83 9.17 -18.18 -5.39
C TRP A 83 7.68 -18.51 -5.21
N ASP A 84 7.34 -19.76 -5.01
CA ASP A 84 6.00 -20.29 -4.75
C ASP A 84 5.57 -20.12 -3.28
N THR A 85 6.51 -19.87 -2.38
CA THR A 85 6.28 -19.61 -0.97
C THR A 85 6.94 -18.31 -0.54
N ILE A 86 6.26 -17.52 0.29
CA ILE A 86 6.74 -16.22 0.75
C ILE A 86 6.78 -16.16 2.28
N PRO A 87 7.91 -15.77 2.90
CA PRO A 87 8.01 -15.58 4.34
C PRO A 87 6.99 -14.57 4.84
N SER A 88 6.16 -14.99 5.82
CA SER A 88 5.04 -14.19 6.29
C SER A 88 4.95 -14.20 7.81
N ILE A 89 4.58 -13.06 8.40
CA ILE A 89 4.13 -12.93 9.78
C ILE A 89 2.61 -12.99 9.75
N VAL A 90 2.04 -14.02 10.36
CA VAL A 90 0.59 -14.20 10.47
C VAL A 90 0.09 -13.49 11.73
N ARG A 91 -0.86 -12.59 11.59
CA ARG A 91 -1.49 -11.82 12.65
C ARG A 91 -2.98 -12.14 12.70
N PRO A 92 -3.39 -13.22 13.41
CA PRO A 92 -4.79 -13.63 13.49
C PRO A 92 -5.63 -12.72 14.42
N ASP A 93 -4.97 -11.94 15.23
CA ASP A 93 -5.52 -11.09 16.29
C ASP A 93 -5.73 -9.62 15.86
N ILE A 94 -5.48 -9.32 14.58
CA ILE A 94 -5.67 -7.96 14.08
C ILE A 94 -7.13 -7.76 13.68
N GLU A 95 -7.80 -6.87 14.40
CA GLU A 95 -9.07 -6.28 14.01
C GLU A 95 -8.88 -5.25 12.89
N GLU A 96 -9.96 -4.82 12.24
CA GLU A 96 -9.92 -3.87 11.11
C GLU A 96 -9.18 -2.57 11.46
N ASP A 97 -9.38 -2.06 12.65
CA ASP A 97 -8.67 -0.88 13.17
C ASP A 97 -7.16 -1.08 13.25
N GLY A 98 -6.71 -2.29 13.63
CA GLY A 98 -5.29 -2.64 13.64
C GLY A 98 -4.67 -2.72 12.25
N GLU A 99 -5.42 -3.15 11.25
CA GLU A 99 -4.96 -3.14 9.85
C GLU A 99 -4.71 -1.71 9.36
N HIS A 100 -5.60 -0.76 9.69
CA HIS A 100 -5.43 0.65 9.33
C HIS A 100 -4.20 1.26 9.99
N ALA A 101 -3.96 0.95 11.27
CA ALA A 101 -2.78 1.42 11.99
C ALA A 101 -1.48 0.92 11.34
N ILE A 102 -1.40 -0.36 11.00
CA ILE A 102 -0.23 -0.94 10.33
C ILE A 102 0.02 -0.28 8.97
N ARG A 103 -1.03 -0.12 8.15
CA ARG A 103 -0.92 0.52 6.83
C ARG A 103 -0.47 1.98 6.93
N LEU A 104 -1.03 2.75 7.88
CA LEU A 104 -0.63 4.14 8.09
C LEU A 104 0.80 4.26 8.59
N GLN A 105 1.20 3.44 9.57
CA GLN A 105 2.58 3.44 10.06
C GLN A 105 3.57 3.03 8.97
N ALA A 106 3.26 2.03 8.16
CA ALA A 106 4.16 1.59 7.09
C ALA A 106 4.32 2.62 5.96
N HIS A 107 3.24 3.33 5.60
CA HIS A 107 3.19 4.09 4.35
C HIS A 107 2.97 5.60 4.50
N LEU A 108 2.44 6.07 5.61
CA LEU A 108 2.29 7.50 5.87
C LEU A 108 3.53 8.05 6.60
N VAL A 109 3.98 7.35 7.64
CA VAL A 109 5.07 7.81 8.52
C VAL A 109 6.34 6.95 8.40
N GLY A 110 6.26 5.78 7.78
CA GLY A 110 7.37 4.87 7.59
C GLY A 110 8.34 5.29 6.48
N PRO A 111 9.45 4.55 6.30
CA PRO A 111 10.49 4.89 5.33
C PRO A 111 10.05 4.78 3.87
N ARG A 112 8.96 4.06 3.59
CA ARG A 112 8.35 3.92 2.26
C ARG A 112 6.99 4.60 2.24
N GLN A 113 7.02 5.91 2.15
CA GLN A 113 5.79 6.69 2.09
C GLN A 113 5.04 6.50 0.77
N TRP A 114 3.71 6.48 0.84
CA TRP A 114 2.87 6.56 -0.34
C TRP A 114 3.04 7.88 -1.07
N ARG A 115 2.79 7.87 -2.37
CA ARG A 115 2.67 9.12 -3.14
C ARG A 115 1.54 10.00 -2.59
N PRO A 116 1.63 11.32 -2.74
CA PRO A 116 0.65 12.26 -2.17
C PRO A 116 -0.80 11.92 -2.50
N TYR A 117 -1.08 11.54 -3.74
CA TYR A 117 -2.42 11.12 -4.16
C TYR A 117 -2.93 9.88 -3.38
N ALA A 118 -2.11 8.85 -3.25
CA ALA A 118 -2.48 7.63 -2.56
C ALA A 118 -2.70 7.89 -1.06
N LYS A 119 -1.88 8.74 -0.44
CA LYS A 119 -2.07 9.21 0.94
C LYS A 119 -3.41 9.93 1.09
N ALA A 120 -3.67 10.92 0.23
CA ALA A 120 -4.87 11.73 0.26
C ALA A 120 -6.14 10.87 0.09
N LYS A 121 -6.13 9.95 -0.90
CA LYS A 121 -7.23 9.02 -1.14
C LYS A 121 -7.49 8.13 0.07
N TYR A 122 -6.46 7.54 0.66
CA TYR A 122 -6.62 6.63 1.78
C TYR A 122 -7.11 7.35 3.04
N LEU A 123 -6.52 8.51 3.37
CA LEU A 123 -6.95 9.34 4.51
C LEU A 123 -8.40 9.83 4.35
N HIS A 124 -8.78 10.22 3.13
CA HIS A 124 -10.15 10.59 2.82
C HIS A 124 -11.11 9.41 3.04
N SER A 125 -10.78 8.21 2.56
CA SER A 125 -11.61 7.01 2.76
C SER A 125 -11.76 6.65 4.26
N LEU A 126 -10.69 6.72 5.05
CA LEU A 126 -10.79 6.53 6.50
C LEU A 126 -11.74 7.53 7.15
N TYR A 127 -11.69 8.79 6.74
CA TYR A 127 -12.51 9.85 7.30
C TYR A 127 -13.97 9.77 6.84
N THR A 128 -14.22 9.56 5.52
CA THR A 128 -15.57 9.62 4.93
C THR A 128 -16.28 8.28 4.94
N ASP A 129 -15.61 7.19 4.59
CA ASP A 129 -16.24 5.88 4.44
C ASP A 129 -16.25 5.12 5.77
N GLN A 130 -15.11 5.08 6.45
CA GLN A 130 -14.96 4.42 7.75
C GLN A 130 -15.40 5.30 8.93
N LYS A 131 -15.72 6.59 8.69
CA LYS A 131 -16.18 7.55 9.71
C LYS A 131 -15.20 7.76 10.89
N LEU A 132 -13.90 7.53 10.67
CA LEU A 132 -12.90 7.76 11.69
C LEU A 132 -12.69 9.27 11.91
N SER A 133 -12.59 9.68 13.16
CA SER A 133 -12.19 11.04 13.50
C SER A 133 -10.70 11.29 13.18
N ILE A 134 -10.33 12.55 12.98
CA ILE A 134 -8.93 12.95 12.77
C ILE A 134 -8.02 12.47 13.93
N ASN A 135 -8.53 12.48 15.18
CA ASN A 135 -7.77 12.01 16.32
C ASN A 135 -7.52 10.49 16.27
N GLN A 136 -8.50 9.69 15.89
CA GLN A 136 -8.30 8.24 15.69
C GLN A 136 -7.28 7.97 14.58
N ILE A 137 -7.34 8.72 13.47
CA ILE A 137 -6.34 8.59 12.39
C ILE A 137 -4.94 8.97 12.90
N LEU A 138 -4.81 10.00 13.72
CA LEU A 138 -3.55 10.39 14.37
C LEU A 138 -3.01 9.29 15.28
N ASP A 139 -3.89 8.69 16.09
CA ASP A 139 -3.53 7.60 17.00
C ASP A 139 -2.98 6.40 16.21
N TYR A 140 -3.61 6.06 15.07
CA TYR A 140 -3.10 4.99 14.18
C TYR A 140 -1.74 5.32 13.54
N CYS A 141 -1.43 6.62 13.35
CA CYS A 141 -0.10 7.05 12.91
C CYS A 141 0.97 6.96 14.01
N GLY A 142 0.61 6.55 15.23
CA GLY A 142 1.54 6.43 16.35
C GLY A 142 2.14 7.77 16.78
N GLY A 143 1.42 8.89 16.60
CA GLY A 143 1.85 10.25 16.96
C GLY A 143 2.90 10.87 16.03
N ASN A 144 3.29 10.20 14.94
CA ASN A 144 4.31 10.68 14.01
C ASN A 144 3.79 11.54 12.86
N ALA A 145 2.46 11.73 12.77
CA ALA A 145 1.81 12.60 11.79
C ALA A 145 1.30 13.88 12.45
N ARG A 146 1.21 14.97 11.67
CA ARG A 146 0.64 16.24 12.14
C ARG A 146 -0.84 16.30 11.78
N LYS A 147 -1.68 16.74 12.71
CA LYS A 147 -3.12 16.91 12.49
C LYS A 147 -3.41 17.72 11.21
N ARG A 148 -2.74 18.86 11.06
CA ARG A 148 -2.87 19.73 9.90
C ARG A 148 -2.55 19.04 8.59
N GLU A 149 -1.52 18.20 8.57
CA GLU A 149 -1.12 17.44 7.37
C GLU A 149 -2.23 16.46 6.93
N ILE A 150 -2.84 15.75 7.88
CA ILE A 150 -3.97 14.84 7.60
C ILE A 150 -5.16 15.62 7.06
N GLU A 151 -5.51 16.75 7.69
CA GLU A 151 -6.60 17.62 7.26
C GLU A 151 -6.36 18.16 5.84
N GLU A 152 -5.14 18.60 5.53
CA GLU A 152 -4.74 19.10 4.20
C GLU A 152 -4.85 18.01 3.12
N TYR A 153 -4.44 16.78 3.38
CA TYR A 153 -4.59 15.67 2.44
C TYR A 153 -6.06 15.32 2.17
N ILE A 154 -6.89 15.27 3.23
CA ILE A 154 -8.32 15.00 3.09
C ILE A 154 -9.00 16.10 2.29
N ALA A 155 -8.73 17.37 2.60
CA ALA A 155 -9.29 18.52 1.89
C ALA A 155 -8.86 18.52 0.41
N ALA A 156 -7.58 18.32 0.12
CA ALA A 156 -7.06 18.28 -1.24
C ALA A 156 -7.73 17.18 -2.10
N TYR A 157 -7.95 15.99 -1.50
CA TYR A 157 -8.66 14.92 -2.22
C TYR A 157 -10.12 15.25 -2.45
N THR A 158 -10.81 15.85 -1.47
CA THR A 158 -12.18 16.30 -1.57
C THR A 158 -12.33 17.35 -2.69
N ASP A 159 -11.45 18.34 -2.72
CA ASP A 159 -11.45 19.39 -3.75
C ASP A 159 -11.20 18.82 -5.14
N MET A 160 -10.27 17.88 -5.25
CA MET A 160 -9.99 17.20 -6.51
C MET A 160 -11.22 16.43 -7.02
N GLN A 161 -11.93 15.69 -6.15
CA GLN A 161 -13.13 14.95 -6.52
C GLN A 161 -14.29 15.88 -6.92
N ASN A 162 -14.48 16.98 -6.21
CA ASN A 162 -15.62 17.86 -6.39
C ASN A 162 -15.43 18.87 -7.53
N HIS A 163 -14.19 19.26 -7.81
CA HIS A 163 -13.91 20.38 -8.72
C HIS A 163 -13.07 19.98 -9.93
N TYR A 164 -12.04 19.15 -9.75
CA TYR A 164 -11.10 18.83 -10.83
C TYR A 164 -11.57 17.67 -11.71
N ILE A 165 -11.95 16.54 -11.11
CA ILE A 165 -12.38 15.36 -11.88
C ILE A 165 -13.60 15.63 -12.76
N PRO A 166 -14.65 16.37 -12.33
CA PRO A 166 -15.77 16.72 -13.18
C PRO A 166 -15.40 17.58 -14.41
N LEU A 167 -14.28 18.31 -14.34
CA LEU A 167 -13.81 19.15 -15.46
C LEU A 167 -13.00 18.38 -16.51
N VAL A 168 -12.28 17.32 -16.11
CA VAL A 168 -11.41 16.55 -17.02
C VAL A 168 -12.03 15.23 -17.47
N GLY A 169 -13.16 14.85 -16.91
CA GLY A 169 -13.93 13.62 -17.25
C GLY A 169 -15.04 13.83 -18.27
N GLN A 170 -15.10 15.00 -18.94
CA GLN A 170 -16.07 15.31 -20.01
C GLN A 170 -15.50 15.06 -21.37
#